data_57e5559c96b8362ed84c2baedce3c1dd
#
_entry.id   57e5559c96b8362ed84c2baedce3c1dd
#
_cell.length_a   1.000
_cell.length_b   1.000
_cell.length_c   1.000
_cell.angle_alpha   90.00
_cell.angle_beta   90.00
_cell.angle_gamma   90.00
#
_symmetry.space_group_name_H-M   'P 1'
#
loop_
_entity.id
_entity.type
_entity.pdbx_description
1 polymer ?
#
loop_
_entity_poly.entity_id
_entity_poly.type
_entity_poly.pdbx_seq_one_letter_code
_entity_poly.pdbx_strand_id
1 'polypeptide(L)'
;MLTRRALLFLILIPIFFGCSGGTNQKVIIVFEKPPTLKQEQELVLNLSSQTSKKNLSKFLNNQNWIKSYLIKKNAFKPLELFIETKEPKYIWQDRFYLDAEFTKFLYFGEYPELLHLFIPIELVEKWSQVEDEIYSVLQIHSIKILSVSYTEAEGWYFNTTNKLQINLGSDLSSDVFKKLSLTLKYIFEKNLTPSIIDLRYKDGVALNYGK
;
A
#
# COMPACT_ATOMS: atom_id res chain seq x y z
N MET A 1 29.28 8.32 3.68
CA MET A 1 28.53 9.18 2.74
C MET A 1 28.50 8.50 1.38
N LEU A 2 27.51 7.66 1.10
CA LEU A 2 27.27 7.07 -0.21
C LEU A 2 26.03 7.74 -0.81
N THR A 3 26.25 8.54 -1.82
CA THR A 3 25.21 9.15 -2.65
C THR A 3 24.44 8.04 -3.38
N ARG A 4 23.19 7.78 -2.96
CA ARG A 4 22.23 6.98 -3.73
C ARG A 4 21.92 7.73 -5.03
N ARG A 5 22.55 7.31 -6.12
CA ARG A 5 22.12 7.66 -7.47
C ARG A 5 20.79 6.95 -7.71
N ALA A 6 19.68 7.72 -7.68
CA ALA A 6 18.40 7.26 -8.16
C ALA A 6 18.57 6.87 -9.63
N LEU A 7 18.39 5.60 -9.96
CA LEU A 7 18.32 5.11 -11.34
C LEU A 7 16.99 5.63 -11.91
N LEU A 8 17.04 6.69 -12.69
CA LEU A 8 15.92 7.18 -13.48
C LEU A 8 15.58 6.13 -14.53
N PHE A 9 14.53 5.34 -14.32
CA PHE A 9 13.95 4.51 -15.37
C PHE A 9 13.21 5.40 -16.36
N LEU A 10 13.87 5.70 -17.48
CA LEU A 10 13.31 6.47 -18.57
C LEU A 10 12.43 5.56 -19.42
N ILE A 11 11.13 5.47 -19.13
CA ILE A 11 10.15 4.86 -20.03
C ILE A 11 9.74 5.91 -21.03
N LEU A 12 10.31 5.88 -22.22
CA LEU A 12 10.02 6.77 -23.33
C LEU A 12 8.87 6.16 -24.13
N ILE A 13 7.65 6.66 -23.95
CA ILE A 13 6.48 6.25 -24.76
C ILE A 13 6.23 7.32 -25.82
N PRO A 14 6.60 7.10 -27.10
CA PRO A 14 6.19 7.99 -28.17
C PRO A 14 4.73 7.70 -28.55
N ILE A 15 3.82 8.56 -28.13
CA ILE A 15 2.41 8.47 -28.53
C ILE A 15 2.22 9.21 -29.88
N PHE A 16 1.93 8.44 -30.93
CA PHE A 16 1.58 9.01 -32.24
C PHE A 16 0.06 9.19 -32.31
N PHE A 17 -0.38 10.44 -32.43
CA PHE A 17 -1.79 10.74 -32.69
C PHE A 17 -2.07 10.73 -34.19
N GLY A 18 -3.03 9.90 -34.61
CA GLY A 18 -3.53 9.81 -35.99
C GLY A 18 -4.38 11.04 -36.36
N CYS A 19 -4.37 11.37 -37.63
CA CYS A 19 -4.92 12.56 -38.28
C CYS A 19 -6.35 12.95 -37.92
N SER A 20 -6.54 14.14 -37.39
CA SER A 20 -7.60 15.09 -37.79
C SER A 20 -7.15 16.49 -37.33
N GLY A 21 -6.86 17.34 -38.29
CA GLY A 21 -6.78 18.83 -38.31
C GLY A 21 -6.27 19.66 -37.12
N GLY A 22 -5.57 19.09 -36.14
CA GLY A 22 -4.95 19.81 -35.02
C GLY A 22 -3.45 19.53 -34.99
N THR A 23 -2.64 20.52 -34.65
CA THR A 23 -1.18 20.37 -34.51
C THR A 23 -0.84 19.15 -33.67
N ASN A 24 -0.22 18.14 -34.30
CA ASN A 24 0.25 16.91 -33.65
C ASN A 24 1.32 17.25 -32.61
N GLN A 25 0.92 17.61 -31.41
CA GLN A 25 1.83 17.87 -30.32
C GLN A 25 2.25 16.54 -29.72
N LYS A 26 3.49 16.11 -29.97
CA LYS A 26 4.07 14.95 -29.28
C LYS A 26 4.15 15.24 -27.78
N VAL A 27 3.72 14.28 -26.98
CA VAL A 27 3.83 14.30 -25.52
C VAL A 27 4.84 13.22 -25.11
N ILE A 28 5.82 13.59 -24.30
CA ILE A 28 6.79 12.69 -23.68
C ILE A 28 6.40 12.60 -22.20
N ILE A 29 6.11 11.38 -21.73
CA ILE A 29 5.79 11.13 -20.33
C ILE A 29 7.00 10.46 -19.68
N VAL A 30 7.43 11.03 -18.56
CA VAL A 30 8.52 10.50 -17.74
C VAL A 30 7.97 10.22 -16.36
N PHE A 31 8.03 8.97 -15.92
CA PHE A 31 7.65 8.58 -14.57
C PHE A 31 8.89 8.46 -13.70
N GLU A 32 8.83 8.92 -12.47
CA GLU A 32 9.89 8.68 -11.47
C GLU A 32 9.92 7.21 -11.07
N LYS A 33 8.74 6.61 -10.90
CA LYS A 33 8.54 5.17 -10.73
C LYS A 33 7.48 4.70 -11.72
N PRO A 34 7.59 3.50 -12.28
CA PRO A 34 6.62 3.02 -13.25
C PRO A 34 5.24 2.93 -12.60
N PRO A 35 4.21 3.50 -13.25
CA PRO A 35 2.83 3.32 -12.82
C PRO A 35 2.38 1.87 -13.08
N THR A 36 1.23 1.49 -12.52
CA THR A 36 0.58 0.26 -12.92
C THR A 36 0.16 0.34 -14.39
N LEU A 37 0.06 -0.81 -15.05
CA LEU A 37 -0.37 -0.88 -16.44
C LEU A 37 -1.71 -0.16 -16.68
N LYS A 38 -2.64 -0.28 -15.73
CA LYS A 38 -3.95 0.35 -15.80
C LYS A 38 -3.87 1.88 -15.67
N GLN A 39 -3.07 2.38 -14.74
CA GLN A 39 -2.82 3.82 -14.58
C GLN A 39 -2.19 4.42 -15.83
N GLU A 40 -1.22 3.72 -16.43
CA GLU A 40 -0.59 4.12 -17.67
C GLU A 40 -1.60 4.19 -18.83
N GLN A 41 -2.41 3.16 -19.02
CA GLN A 41 -3.44 3.10 -20.06
C GLN A 41 -4.47 4.23 -19.89
N GLU A 42 -4.98 4.47 -18.70
CA GLU A 42 -5.93 5.56 -18.41
C GLU A 42 -5.31 6.93 -18.71
N LEU A 43 -4.04 7.13 -18.33
CA LEU A 43 -3.34 8.37 -18.61
C LEU A 43 -3.19 8.60 -20.12
N VAL A 44 -2.71 7.60 -20.86
CA VAL A 44 -2.50 7.68 -22.31
C VAL A 44 -3.81 7.95 -23.06
N LEU A 45 -4.89 7.23 -22.74
CA LEU A 45 -6.19 7.40 -23.37
C LEU A 45 -6.76 8.82 -23.16
N ASN A 46 -6.59 9.36 -21.95
CA ASN A 46 -7.14 10.67 -21.62
C ASN A 46 -6.26 11.84 -22.07
N LEU A 47 -4.93 11.66 -22.15
CA LEU A 47 -4.03 12.71 -22.66
C LEU A 47 -4.34 13.10 -24.08
N SER A 48 -4.81 12.17 -24.93
CA SER A 48 -5.17 12.44 -26.33
C SER A 48 -6.29 13.46 -26.49
N SER A 49 -7.16 13.58 -25.49
CA SER A 49 -8.29 14.52 -25.48
C SER A 49 -7.93 15.91 -24.91
N GLN A 50 -6.73 16.05 -24.29
CA GLN A 50 -6.35 17.29 -23.59
C GLN A 50 -5.55 18.23 -24.51
N THR A 51 -6.21 19.21 -25.10
CA THR A 51 -5.61 20.15 -26.08
C THR A 51 -4.93 21.37 -25.44
N SER A 52 -5.16 21.63 -24.15
CA SER A 52 -4.60 22.81 -23.48
C SER A 52 -3.90 22.43 -22.17
N LYS A 53 -2.86 23.22 -21.79
CA LYS A 53 -2.16 23.06 -20.51
C LYS A 53 -3.12 23.11 -19.31
N LYS A 54 -4.14 23.98 -19.36
CA LYS A 54 -5.13 24.13 -18.28
C LYS A 54 -5.96 22.85 -18.12
N ASN A 55 -6.44 22.27 -19.24
CA ASN A 55 -7.21 21.03 -19.21
C ASN A 55 -6.36 19.86 -18.74
N LEU A 56 -5.09 19.79 -19.20
CA LEU A 56 -4.14 18.78 -18.77
C LEU A 56 -3.90 18.85 -17.26
N SER A 57 -3.63 20.04 -16.71
CA SER A 57 -3.46 20.22 -15.27
C SER A 57 -4.71 19.81 -14.49
N LYS A 58 -5.91 20.19 -14.96
CA LYS A 58 -7.16 19.78 -14.33
C LYS A 58 -7.35 18.26 -14.34
N PHE A 59 -7.02 17.62 -15.46
CA PHE A 59 -7.07 16.15 -15.57
C PHE A 59 -6.09 15.50 -14.60
N LEU A 60 -4.83 15.93 -14.58
CA LEU A 60 -3.80 15.35 -13.69
C LEU A 60 -4.14 15.55 -12.20
N ASN A 61 -4.67 16.71 -11.82
CA ASN A 61 -5.11 16.98 -10.44
C ASN A 61 -6.26 16.05 -9.97
N ASN A 62 -7.02 15.50 -10.91
CA ASN A 62 -8.10 14.56 -10.59
C ASN A 62 -7.62 13.11 -10.48
N GLN A 63 -6.34 12.84 -10.80
CA GLN A 63 -5.76 11.51 -10.65
C GLN A 63 -5.27 11.31 -9.22
N ASN A 64 -5.99 10.53 -8.43
CA ASN A 64 -5.69 10.33 -7.01
C ASN A 64 -4.40 9.53 -6.73
N TRP A 65 -3.87 8.84 -7.75
CA TRP A 65 -2.61 8.09 -7.68
C TRP A 65 -1.36 8.92 -8.03
N ILE A 66 -1.54 10.12 -8.58
CA ILE A 66 -0.45 11.06 -8.83
C ILE A 66 -0.14 11.82 -7.55
N LYS A 67 1.13 11.79 -7.12
CA LYS A 67 1.62 12.55 -5.99
C LYS A 67 1.96 13.97 -6.40
N SER A 68 2.74 14.11 -7.47
CA SER A 68 3.11 15.41 -8.04
C SER A 68 3.38 15.30 -9.55
N TYR A 69 3.33 16.42 -10.25
CA TYR A 69 3.68 16.47 -11.67
C TYR A 69 4.30 17.80 -12.08
N LEU A 70 5.11 17.78 -13.14
CA LEU A 70 5.68 18.96 -13.78
C LEU A 70 5.44 18.91 -15.29
N ILE A 71 4.84 19.98 -15.84
CA ILE A 71 4.61 20.15 -17.28
C ILE A 71 5.62 21.14 -17.84
N LYS A 72 6.53 20.68 -18.71
CA LYS A 72 7.47 21.52 -19.45
C LYS A 72 7.00 21.68 -20.89
N LYS A 73 6.76 22.91 -21.31
CA LYS A 73 6.37 23.26 -22.68
C LYS A 73 7.39 24.23 -23.26
N ASN A 74 8.07 23.81 -24.31
CA ASN A 74 8.96 24.65 -25.10
C ASN A 74 8.37 24.87 -26.50
N ALA A 75 8.65 26.03 -27.13
CA ALA A 75 8.01 26.42 -28.40
C ALA A 75 8.19 25.42 -29.54
N PHE A 76 9.32 24.72 -29.60
CA PHE A 76 9.69 23.81 -30.71
C PHE A 76 9.98 22.37 -30.27
N LYS A 77 9.65 22.01 -29.02
CA LYS A 77 9.89 20.68 -28.48
C LYS A 77 8.58 19.99 -28.11
N PRO A 78 8.55 18.67 -28.03
CA PRO A 78 7.45 17.95 -27.44
C PRO A 78 7.08 18.50 -26.06
N LEU A 79 5.82 18.36 -25.67
CA LEU A 79 5.40 18.58 -24.30
C LEU A 79 6.02 17.49 -23.42
N GLU A 80 6.77 17.87 -22.41
CA GLU A 80 7.32 16.92 -21.44
C GLU A 80 6.47 16.95 -20.16
N LEU A 81 6.00 15.78 -19.75
CA LEU A 81 5.21 15.55 -18.54
C LEU A 81 5.98 14.63 -17.59
N PHE A 82 6.44 15.18 -16.47
CA PHE A 82 7.09 14.43 -15.41
C PHE A 82 6.06 14.11 -14.35
N ILE A 83 5.92 12.84 -13.97
CA ILE A 83 4.93 12.36 -13.00
C ILE A 83 5.63 11.59 -11.89
N GLU A 84 5.38 12.00 -10.65
CA GLU A 84 5.68 11.25 -9.44
C GLU A 84 4.42 10.52 -9.00
N THR A 85 4.49 9.20 -8.86
CA THR A 85 3.37 8.37 -8.43
C THR A 85 3.37 8.21 -6.91
N LYS A 86 2.20 8.02 -6.31
CA LYS A 86 2.10 7.60 -4.90
C LYS A 86 2.58 6.17 -4.74
N GLU A 87 3.28 5.91 -3.63
CA GLU A 87 3.70 4.57 -3.27
C GLU A 87 2.68 3.93 -2.33
N PRO A 88 2.18 2.75 -2.65
CA PRO A 88 1.30 2.04 -1.74
C PRO A 88 2.09 1.49 -0.55
N LYS A 89 1.58 1.71 0.67
CA LYS A 89 2.08 1.11 1.91
C LYS A 89 1.16 -0.03 2.37
N TYR A 90 -0.15 0.14 2.25
CA TYR A 90 -1.17 -0.83 2.64
C TYR A 90 -2.23 -1.01 1.57
N ILE A 91 -2.93 -2.15 1.61
CA ILE A 91 -4.22 -2.37 0.93
C ILE A 91 -5.32 -2.20 1.98
N TRP A 92 -6.23 -1.25 1.77
CA TRP A 92 -7.31 -0.97 2.71
C TRP A 92 -8.67 -1.41 2.16
N GLN A 93 -9.35 -2.30 2.91
CA GLN A 93 -10.67 -2.85 2.60
C GLN A 93 -10.75 -3.53 1.22
N ASP A 94 -9.62 -4.05 0.70
CA ASP A 94 -9.50 -4.62 -0.66
C ASP A 94 -9.99 -3.69 -1.79
N ARG A 95 -10.05 -2.38 -1.54
CA ARG A 95 -10.58 -1.38 -2.48
C ARG A 95 -9.61 -0.26 -2.78
N PHE A 96 -8.75 0.06 -1.85
CA PHE A 96 -7.86 1.20 -1.94
C PHE A 96 -6.45 0.81 -1.53
N TYR A 97 -5.49 1.50 -2.10
CA TYR A 97 -4.17 1.64 -1.49
C TYR A 97 -4.20 2.80 -0.49
N LEU A 98 -3.37 2.71 0.53
CA LEU A 98 -2.96 3.85 1.36
C LEU A 98 -1.47 4.08 1.16
N ASP A 99 -1.07 5.34 0.96
CA ASP A 99 0.33 5.76 0.99
C ASP A 99 0.84 5.93 2.44
N ALA A 100 2.07 6.42 2.60
CA ALA A 100 2.67 6.64 3.93
C ALA A 100 1.95 7.72 4.76
N GLU A 101 1.23 8.63 4.10
CA GLU A 101 0.39 9.67 4.71
C GLU A 101 -1.07 9.22 4.88
N PHE A 102 -1.36 7.93 4.67
CA PHE A 102 -2.68 7.30 4.73
C PHE A 102 -3.70 7.89 3.74
N THR A 103 -3.22 8.51 2.67
CA THR A 103 -4.07 9.01 1.59
C THR A 103 -4.53 7.87 0.71
N LYS A 104 -5.85 7.81 0.44
CA LYS A 104 -6.47 6.76 -0.37
C LYS A 104 -6.25 6.98 -1.86
N PHE A 105 -5.92 5.92 -2.58
CA PHE A 105 -5.99 5.86 -4.03
C PHE A 105 -6.41 4.47 -4.51
N LEU A 106 -6.82 4.35 -5.78
CA LEU A 106 -7.46 3.13 -6.25
C LEU A 106 -6.55 1.90 -6.19
N TYR A 107 -7.08 0.79 -5.69
CA TYR A 107 -6.46 -0.53 -5.70
C TYR A 107 -6.74 -1.23 -7.03
N PHE A 108 -5.70 -1.72 -7.70
CA PHE A 108 -5.78 -2.39 -9.00
C PHE A 108 -5.40 -3.87 -8.97
N GLY A 109 -5.23 -4.47 -7.78
CA GLY A 109 -4.85 -5.87 -7.63
C GLY A 109 -3.36 -6.15 -7.81
N GLU A 110 -2.52 -5.10 -7.84
CA GLU A 110 -1.06 -5.22 -7.85
C GLU A 110 -0.51 -5.12 -6.43
N TYR A 111 0.75 -5.55 -6.22
CA TYR A 111 1.41 -5.59 -4.90
C TYR A 111 0.72 -6.50 -3.88
N PRO A 112 0.53 -7.79 -4.21
CA PRO A 112 -0.16 -8.74 -3.32
C PRO A 112 0.59 -9.01 -2.00
N GLU A 113 1.84 -8.56 -1.90
CA GLU A 113 2.69 -8.66 -0.71
C GLU A 113 2.39 -7.61 0.35
N LEU A 114 1.64 -6.57 0.00
CA LEU A 114 1.29 -5.52 0.95
C LEU A 114 0.28 -6.03 1.99
N LEU A 115 0.40 -5.47 3.20
CA LEU A 115 -0.51 -5.79 4.29
C LEU A 115 -1.93 -5.32 3.99
N HIS A 116 -2.90 -6.22 4.13
CA HIS A 116 -4.33 -5.91 4.03
C HIS A 116 -4.87 -5.40 5.36
N LEU A 117 -5.49 -4.23 5.35
CA LEU A 117 -6.10 -3.60 6.51
C LEU A 117 -7.63 -3.60 6.40
N PHE A 118 -8.30 -4.35 7.27
CA PHE A 118 -9.75 -4.37 7.45
C PHE A 118 -10.13 -3.66 8.75
N ILE A 119 -9.69 -2.42 8.87
CA ILE A 119 -9.87 -1.56 10.05
C ILE A 119 -10.51 -0.22 9.65
N PRO A 120 -11.19 0.49 10.56
CA PRO A 120 -11.58 1.89 10.34
C PRO A 120 -10.37 2.75 9.96
N ILE A 121 -10.60 3.76 9.11
CA ILE A 121 -9.49 4.60 8.62
C ILE A 121 -8.81 5.36 9.75
N GLU A 122 -9.55 5.72 10.78
CA GLU A 122 -9.10 6.45 11.97
C GLU A 122 -8.12 5.62 12.81
N LEU A 123 -8.12 4.30 12.64
CA LEU A 123 -7.26 3.37 13.37
C LEU A 123 -5.99 3.00 12.61
N VAL A 124 -5.84 3.42 11.34
CA VAL A 124 -4.66 3.10 10.53
C VAL A 124 -3.38 3.69 11.13
N GLU A 125 -3.44 4.93 11.59
CA GLU A 125 -2.31 5.57 12.25
C GLU A 125 -1.91 4.83 13.53
N LYS A 126 -2.89 4.43 14.36
CA LYS A 126 -2.64 3.65 15.57
C LYS A 126 -1.95 2.32 15.26
N TRP A 127 -2.39 1.63 14.21
CA TRP A 127 -1.74 0.41 13.74
C TRP A 127 -0.30 0.69 13.30
N SER A 128 -0.07 1.72 12.48
CA SER A 128 1.25 2.04 11.92
C SER A 128 2.30 2.41 12.98
N GLN A 129 1.86 2.88 14.17
CA GLN A 129 2.75 3.19 15.30
C GLN A 129 3.29 1.95 16.01
N VAL A 130 2.60 0.82 15.90
CA VAL A 130 2.93 -0.42 16.64
C VAL A 130 3.34 -1.58 15.71
N GLU A 131 3.17 -1.44 14.41
CA GLU A 131 3.41 -2.53 13.46
C GLU A 131 4.84 -3.08 13.53
N ASP A 132 5.85 -2.22 13.69
CA ASP A 132 7.25 -2.63 13.77
C ASP A 132 7.53 -3.46 15.04
N GLU A 133 6.90 -3.13 16.17
CA GLU A 133 7.01 -3.91 17.40
C GLU A 133 6.39 -5.30 17.22
N ILE A 134 5.21 -5.37 16.62
CA ILE A 134 4.54 -6.65 16.31
C ILE A 134 5.37 -7.47 15.33
N TYR A 135 5.87 -6.86 14.25
CA TYR A 135 6.70 -7.57 13.28
C TYR A 135 7.97 -8.13 13.93
N SER A 136 8.61 -7.39 14.83
CA SER A 136 9.81 -7.86 15.54
C SER A 136 9.53 -9.13 16.35
N VAL A 137 8.36 -9.20 17.02
CA VAL A 137 7.95 -10.39 17.79
C VAL A 137 7.68 -11.59 16.88
N LEU A 138 7.01 -11.36 15.75
CA LEU A 138 6.60 -12.44 14.83
C LEU A 138 7.76 -12.97 13.99
N GLN A 139 8.71 -12.09 13.62
CA GLN A 139 9.85 -12.44 12.78
C GLN A 139 10.76 -13.49 13.43
N ILE A 140 10.87 -13.50 14.75
CA ILE A 140 11.65 -14.51 15.52
C ILE A 140 11.18 -15.94 15.17
N HIS A 141 9.89 -16.08 14.86
CA HIS A 141 9.27 -17.35 14.53
C HIS A 141 8.91 -17.50 13.04
N SER A 142 9.42 -16.62 12.17
CA SER A 142 9.15 -16.61 10.73
C SER A 142 7.66 -16.50 10.39
N ILE A 143 6.87 -15.85 11.26
CA ILE A 143 5.44 -15.60 11.05
C ILE A 143 5.27 -14.31 10.27
N LYS A 144 4.49 -14.34 9.17
CA LYS A 144 4.14 -13.15 8.38
C LYS A 144 2.66 -12.84 8.54
N ILE A 145 2.34 -11.57 8.79
CA ILE A 145 0.95 -11.08 8.79
C ILE A 145 0.45 -10.98 7.35
N LEU A 146 -0.73 -11.51 7.09
CA LEU A 146 -1.45 -11.38 5.83
C LEU A 146 -2.46 -10.22 5.89
N SER A 147 -3.22 -10.13 6.99
CA SER A 147 -4.22 -9.09 7.19
C SER A 147 -4.37 -8.71 8.65
N VAL A 148 -4.73 -7.46 8.88
CA VAL A 148 -5.09 -6.91 10.20
C VAL A 148 -6.53 -6.45 10.14
N SER A 149 -7.29 -6.80 11.18
CA SER A 149 -8.70 -6.47 11.30
C SER A 149 -9.01 -5.89 12.67
N TYR A 150 -10.07 -5.09 12.72
CA TYR A 150 -10.62 -4.56 13.96
C TYR A 150 -12.14 -4.55 13.90
N THR A 151 -12.77 -5.02 14.95
CA THR A 151 -14.20 -4.84 15.21
C THR A 151 -14.40 -4.38 16.65
N GLU A 152 -15.50 -3.68 16.93
CA GLU A 152 -15.79 -3.25 18.30
C GLU A 152 -15.99 -4.44 19.25
N ALA A 153 -16.51 -5.56 18.73
CA ALA A 153 -16.80 -6.74 19.53
C ALA A 153 -15.55 -7.56 19.86
N GLU A 154 -14.60 -7.66 18.93
CA GLU A 154 -13.44 -8.55 19.07
C GLU A 154 -12.14 -7.79 19.34
N GLY A 155 -12.11 -6.47 19.06
CA GLY A 155 -10.91 -5.67 19.07
C GLY A 155 -10.01 -6.00 17.87
N TRP A 156 -8.72 -5.87 18.05
CA TRP A 156 -7.69 -6.14 17.05
C TRP A 156 -7.40 -7.62 16.92
N TYR A 157 -7.32 -8.08 15.69
CA TYR A 157 -6.82 -9.41 15.36
C TYR A 157 -6.12 -9.39 14.01
N PHE A 158 -5.24 -10.34 13.79
CA PHE A 158 -4.59 -10.50 12.50
C PHE A 158 -4.50 -11.97 12.09
N ASN A 159 -4.55 -12.18 10.79
CA ASN A 159 -4.34 -13.47 10.17
C ASN A 159 -2.94 -13.51 9.56
N THR A 160 -2.35 -14.69 9.60
CA THR A 160 -0.99 -14.93 9.12
C THR A 160 -1.00 -15.80 7.86
N THR A 161 0.10 -15.83 7.14
CA THR A 161 0.24 -16.62 5.91
C THR A 161 0.14 -18.12 6.16
N ASN A 162 0.43 -18.59 7.38
CA ASN A 162 0.32 -19.99 7.79
C ASN A 162 -1.05 -20.34 8.45
N LYS A 163 -2.07 -19.50 8.21
CA LYS A 163 -3.46 -19.67 8.70
C LYS A 163 -3.63 -19.59 10.22
N LEU A 164 -2.67 -19.04 10.94
CA LEU A 164 -2.81 -18.74 12.35
C LEU A 164 -3.51 -17.41 12.51
N GLN A 165 -4.58 -17.36 13.32
CA GLN A 165 -5.23 -16.12 13.75
C GLN A 165 -4.72 -15.75 15.15
N ILE A 166 -4.43 -14.46 15.37
CA ILE A 166 -4.00 -13.95 16.67
C ILE A 166 -4.91 -12.79 17.07
N ASN A 167 -5.66 -13.00 18.17
CA ASN A 167 -6.59 -12.02 18.72
C ASN A 167 -5.89 -11.26 19.84
N LEU A 168 -5.67 -9.95 19.63
CA LEU A 168 -5.03 -9.06 20.60
C LEU A 168 -6.05 -8.43 21.56
N GLY A 169 -7.30 -8.24 21.10
CA GLY A 169 -8.35 -7.52 21.83
C GLY A 169 -8.31 -6.01 21.56
N SER A 170 -8.83 -5.22 22.51
CA SER A 170 -8.97 -3.77 22.35
C SER A 170 -7.65 -2.98 22.49
N ASP A 171 -6.64 -3.60 23.06
CA ASP A 171 -5.37 -2.96 23.41
C ASP A 171 -4.23 -3.36 22.46
N LEU A 172 -3.40 -2.38 22.13
CA LEU A 172 -2.15 -2.53 21.37
C LEU A 172 -0.95 -2.05 22.21
N SER A 173 -0.92 -2.41 23.49
CA SER A 173 0.16 -2.05 24.39
C SER A 173 1.34 -3.03 24.30
N SER A 174 2.50 -2.57 24.73
CA SER A 174 3.69 -3.41 24.86
C SER A 174 3.48 -4.61 25.77
N ASP A 175 2.55 -4.56 26.73
CA ASP A 175 2.25 -5.72 27.58
C ASP A 175 1.55 -6.84 26.82
N VAL A 176 0.64 -6.50 25.89
CA VAL A 176 0.02 -7.47 24.98
C VAL A 176 1.10 -8.09 24.07
N PHE A 177 2.05 -7.31 23.57
CA PHE A 177 3.13 -7.81 22.72
C PHE A 177 4.12 -8.69 23.46
N LYS A 178 4.46 -8.35 24.72
CA LYS A 178 5.23 -9.25 25.60
C LYS A 178 4.51 -10.57 25.82
N LYS A 179 3.19 -10.52 26.10
CA LYS A 179 2.36 -11.71 26.26
C LYS A 179 2.34 -12.57 24.99
N LEU A 180 2.21 -11.92 23.79
CA LEU A 180 2.32 -12.60 22.51
C LEU A 180 3.68 -13.30 22.37
N SER A 181 4.78 -12.58 22.63
CA SER A 181 6.14 -13.12 22.53
C SER A 181 6.34 -14.35 23.41
N LEU A 182 5.92 -14.30 24.67
CA LEU A 182 6.00 -15.45 25.60
C LEU A 182 5.13 -16.61 25.14
N THR A 183 3.95 -16.32 24.61
CA THR A 183 3.03 -17.36 24.11
C THR A 183 3.60 -18.05 22.89
N LEU A 184 4.14 -17.31 21.93
CA LEU A 184 4.77 -17.88 20.74
C LEU A 184 5.99 -18.74 21.14
N LYS A 185 6.85 -18.24 22.02
CA LYS A 185 7.97 -19.03 22.54
C LYS A 185 7.51 -20.37 23.11
N TYR A 186 6.48 -20.37 23.98
CA TYR A 186 5.92 -21.60 24.55
C TYR A 186 5.36 -22.54 23.48
N ILE A 187 4.61 -22.00 22.49
CA ILE A 187 4.03 -22.78 21.41
C ILE A 187 5.12 -23.49 20.61
N PHE A 188 6.19 -22.78 20.24
CA PHE A 188 7.28 -23.35 19.45
C PHE A 188 8.12 -24.34 20.26
N GLU A 189 8.41 -24.06 21.52
CA GLU A 189 9.14 -24.99 22.42
C GLU A 189 8.37 -26.31 22.65
N LYS A 190 7.04 -26.26 22.66
CA LYS A 190 6.17 -27.41 22.85
C LYS A 190 5.69 -28.06 21.55
N ASN A 191 6.12 -27.55 20.39
CA ASN A 191 5.66 -28.00 19.07
C ASN A 191 4.13 -28.01 18.94
N LEU A 192 3.45 -27.01 19.49
CA LEU A 192 2.01 -26.85 19.40
C LEU A 192 1.65 -26.16 18.07
N THR A 193 0.50 -26.54 17.50
CA THR A 193 0.01 -26.00 16.22
C THR A 193 -1.42 -25.47 16.34
N PRO A 194 -1.67 -24.43 17.18
CA PRO A 194 -2.99 -23.87 17.29
C PRO A 194 -3.38 -23.15 15.98
N SER A 195 -4.67 -23.11 15.70
CA SER A 195 -5.25 -22.27 14.63
C SER A 195 -5.57 -20.85 15.11
N ILE A 196 -5.82 -20.67 16.43
CA ILE A 196 -6.10 -19.37 17.03
C ILE A 196 -5.31 -19.22 18.34
N ILE A 197 -4.67 -18.06 18.51
CA ILE A 197 -4.12 -17.59 19.78
C ILE A 197 -4.99 -16.43 20.25
N ASP A 198 -5.62 -16.55 21.40
CA ASP A 198 -6.48 -15.51 21.96
C ASP A 198 -5.86 -14.89 23.22
N LEU A 199 -5.40 -13.64 23.10
CA LEU A 199 -4.70 -12.89 24.14
C LEU A 199 -5.65 -12.00 24.96
N ARG A 200 -6.94 -12.01 24.68
CA ARG A 200 -7.94 -11.12 25.32
C ARG A 200 -8.15 -11.40 26.82
N TYR A 201 -7.77 -12.57 27.29
CA TYR A 201 -7.91 -12.94 28.69
C TYR A 201 -6.86 -12.24 29.56
N LYS A 202 -7.30 -11.68 30.69
CA LYS A 202 -6.39 -10.94 31.61
C LYS A 202 -5.24 -11.82 32.12
N ASP A 203 -5.56 -13.03 32.60
CA ASP A 203 -4.62 -13.87 33.36
C ASP A 203 -4.15 -15.10 32.58
N GLY A 204 -4.30 -15.09 31.26
CA GLY A 204 -3.90 -16.25 30.46
C GLY A 204 -4.05 -16.03 28.97
N VAL A 205 -3.86 -17.12 28.23
CA VAL A 205 -4.03 -17.19 26.77
C VAL A 205 -4.84 -18.44 26.45
N ALA A 206 -5.83 -18.29 25.56
CA ALA A 206 -6.52 -19.45 25.03
C ALA A 206 -5.90 -19.87 23.69
N LEU A 207 -5.67 -21.17 23.54
CA LEU A 207 -5.23 -21.78 22.30
C LEU A 207 -6.36 -22.63 21.74
N ASN A 208 -6.77 -22.36 20.50
CA ASN A 208 -7.77 -23.15 19.79
C ASN A 208 -7.08 -23.90 18.66
N TYR A 209 -7.39 -25.18 18.51
CA TYR A 209 -6.75 -26.03 17.52
C TYR A 209 -7.64 -26.27 16.29
N GLY A 210 -8.84 -25.66 16.25
CA GLY A 210 -9.81 -25.75 15.14
C GLY A 210 -10.01 -27.19 14.64
N LYS A 211 -11.23 -27.55 14.33
CA LYS A 211 -11.47 -28.79 13.57
C LYS A 211 -11.54 -28.48 12.08
#